data_006c8d284e4734386c44af7c8872bd4a
#
_entry.id   006c8d284e4734386c44af7c8872bd4a
#
_cell.length_a   1.000
_cell.length_b   1.000
_cell.length_c   1.000
_cell.angle_alpha   90.00
_cell.angle_beta   90.00
_cell.angle_gamma   90.00
#
_symmetry.space_group_name_H-M   'P 1'
#
loop_
_entity.id
_entity.type
_entity.pdbx_description
1 polymer ?
#
loop_
_entity_poly.entity_id
_entity_poly.type
_entity_poly.pdbx_seq_one_letter_code
_entity_poly.pdbx_strand_id
1 'polypeptide(L)'
;MMNRHKYTLMALIAVLLWGSLYTAVKLGYTAYGVSSVGDILYFAGVRFTICGAMITMFAFITRPETFQPAKKHFLPILLAGLFSIILNYGLQYTGLQLTESSKTALLKQAGSLLYVCFSFLFFRDDKLTIRKLVGVAVGFAGVVVINGDATGIRFGTGELLIIAASLCTVIANIISKKTFSKVAPITVTGISQLFGGVVMVICGKLMGGDMTINADSSSLIMVYICIASIVSYCMWYTASNKSQLSGMFIIKFAEPVLAGVTGAMLLGENVFNLKYLMAFLLVASGIWISAKR
;
A
#
# COMPACT_ATOMS: atom_id res chain seq x y z
N MET A 1 -28.19 -3.32 8.83
CA MET A 1 -27.83 -2.62 7.58
C MET A 1 -26.91 -1.41 7.80
N MET A 2 -27.17 -0.56 8.77
CA MET A 2 -26.41 0.68 9.07
C MET A 2 -24.89 0.49 9.28
N ASN A 3 -24.45 -0.59 9.91
CA ASN A 3 -23.01 -0.86 10.12
C ASN A 3 -22.22 -1.21 8.85
N ARG A 4 -22.84 -1.83 7.84
CA ARG A 4 -22.15 -2.22 6.61
C ARG A 4 -21.77 -1.02 5.76
N HIS A 5 -22.64 -0.03 5.62
CA HIS A 5 -22.36 1.21 4.89
C HIS A 5 -21.22 2.02 5.54
N LYS A 6 -21.17 2.07 6.87
CA LYS A 6 -20.10 2.75 7.60
C LYS A 6 -18.73 2.17 7.27
N TYR A 7 -18.55 0.87 7.31
CA TYR A 7 -17.25 0.23 7.02
C TYR A 7 -16.87 0.32 5.54
N THR A 8 -17.85 0.28 4.63
CA THR A 8 -17.62 0.54 3.20
C THR A 8 -17.12 1.96 2.96
N LEU A 9 -17.74 2.96 3.60
CA LEU A 9 -17.30 4.35 3.51
C LEU A 9 -15.91 4.56 4.11
N MET A 10 -15.61 3.96 5.26
CA MET A 10 -14.27 3.99 5.86
C MET A 10 -13.22 3.40 4.92
N ALA A 11 -13.51 2.25 4.29
CA ALA A 11 -12.62 1.62 3.32
C ALA A 11 -12.41 2.51 2.08
N LEU A 12 -13.47 3.15 1.57
CA LEU A 12 -13.39 4.06 0.42
C LEU A 12 -12.50 5.28 0.74
N ILE A 13 -12.72 5.92 1.88
CA ILE A 13 -11.90 7.07 2.31
C ILE A 13 -10.42 6.65 2.43
N ALA A 14 -10.15 5.49 3.05
CA ALA A 14 -8.78 4.98 3.19
C ALA A 14 -8.10 4.78 1.83
N VAL A 15 -8.82 4.20 0.87
CA VAL A 15 -8.30 3.90 -0.48
C VAL A 15 -8.09 5.17 -1.30
N LEU A 16 -8.99 6.15 -1.19
CA LEU A 16 -8.81 7.45 -1.83
C LEU A 16 -7.59 8.19 -1.28
N LEU A 17 -7.40 8.18 0.04
CA LEU A 17 -6.18 8.73 0.64
C LEU A 17 -4.92 8.02 0.14
N TRP A 18 -4.92 6.68 0.05
CA TRP A 18 -3.77 5.95 -0.50
C TRP A 18 -3.51 6.29 -1.97
N GLY A 19 -4.56 6.44 -2.79
CA GLY A 19 -4.41 6.85 -4.19
C GLY A 19 -3.68 8.18 -4.34
N SER A 20 -4.02 9.17 -3.52
CA SER A 20 -3.35 10.48 -3.54
C SER A 20 -1.91 10.45 -3.02
N LEU A 21 -1.56 9.47 -2.17
CA LEU A 21 -0.22 9.34 -1.61
C LEU A 21 0.87 9.02 -2.66
N TYR A 22 0.55 8.36 -3.77
CA TYR A 22 1.55 8.12 -4.83
C TYR A 22 2.08 9.43 -5.40
N THR A 23 1.17 10.34 -5.72
CA THR A 23 1.50 11.69 -6.21
C THR A 23 2.17 12.53 -5.13
N ALA A 24 1.63 12.52 -3.89
CA ALA A 24 2.20 13.30 -2.79
C ALA A 24 3.63 12.86 -2.43
N VAL A 25 3.93 11.56 -2.48
CA VAL A 25 5.29 11.05 -2.25
C VAL A 25 6.25 11.50 -3.34
N LYS A 26 5.81 11.50 -4.62
CA LYS A 26 6.64 12.03 -5.73
C LYS A 26 6.91 13.52 -5.58
N LEU A 27 5.91 14.30 -5.20
CA LEU A 27 6.11 15.72 -4.86
C LEU A 27 7.06 15.88 -3.68
N GLY A 28 6.95 14.99 -2.69
CA GLY A 28 7.89 14.94 -1.56
C GLY A 28 9.33 14.69 -2.01
N TYR A 29 9.57 13.80 -2.97
CA TYR A 29 10.92 13.56 -3.49
C TYR A 29 11.54 14.84 -4.06
N THR A 30 10.78 15.60 -4.84
CA THR A 30 11.24 16.89 -5.36
C THR A 30 11.45 17.92 -4.25
N ALA A 31 10.51 18.01 -3.31
CA ALA A 31 10.54 19.01 -2.24
C ALA A 31 11.67 18.78 -1.23
N TYR A 32 12.07 17.53 -1.00
CA TYR A 32 13.13 17.17 -0.04
C TYR A 32 14.46 16.77 -0.69
N GLY A 33 14.59 16.91 -2.03
CA GLY A 33 15.81 16.55 -2.75
C GLY A 33 16.13 15.06 -2.74
N VAL A 34 15.12 14.19 -2.61
CA VAL A 34 15.28 12.73 -2.56
C VAL A 34 15.70 12.21 -3.92
N SER A 35 16.91 11.66 -4.04
CA SER A 35 17.48 11.21 -5.31
C SER A 35 18.07 9.81 -5.26
N SER A 36 18.64 9.42 -4.13
CA SER A 36 19.27 8.11 -3.92
C SER A 36 18.36 7.11 -3.21
N VAL A 37 18.70 5.82 -3.25
CA VAL A 37 18.01 4.80 -2.47
C VAL A 37 18.12 5.08 -0.96
N GLY A 38 19.24 5.61 -0.51
CA GLY A 38 19.43 6.03 0.88
C GLY A 38 18.45 7.12 1.29
N ASP A 39 18.28 8.15 0.45
CA ASP A 39 17.31 9.23 0.68
C ASP A 39 15.88 8.71 0.71
N ILE A 40 15.53 7.81 -0.22
CA ILE A 40 14.19 7.17 -0.28
C ILE A 40 13.90 6.42 1.02
N LEU A 41 14.84 5.60 1.49
CA LEU A 41 14.68 4.85 2.75
C LEU A 41 14.59 5.80 3.94
N TYR A 42 15.39 6.85 3.97
CA TYR A 42 15.36 7.85 5.04
C TYR A 42 14.02 8.60 5.06
N PHE A 43 13.58 9.12 3.91
CA PHE A 43 12.28 9.79 3.77
C PHE A 43 11.10 8.91 4.20
N ALA A 44 11.05 7.67 3.69
CA ALA A 44 10.02 6.70 4.07
C ALA A 44 10.10 6.35 5.56
N GLY A 45 11.32 6.17 6.07
CA GLY A 45 11.58 5.86 7.47
C GLY A 45 11.09 6.95 8.43
N VAL A 46 11.38 8.22 8.15
CA VAL A 46 10.89 9.36 8.93
C VAL A 46 9.36 9.36 8.97
N ARG A 47 8.73 9.25 7.81
CA ARG A 47 7.26 9.18 7.71
C ARG A 47 6.67 8.06 8.57
N PHE A 48 7.15 6.82 8.40
CA PHE A 48 6.59 5.67 9.12
C PHE A 48 6.92 5.67 10.60
N THR A 49 8.05 6.25 11.00
CA THR A 49 8.38 6.47 12.42
C THR A 49 7.37 7.42 13.07
N ILE A 50 7.09 8.57 12.44
CA ILE A 50 6.09 9.53 12.93
C ILE A 50 4.71 8.87 13.01
N CYS A 51 4.25 8.24 11.92
CA CYS A 51 2.95 7.59 11.88
C CYS A 51 2.84 6.46 12.93
N GLY A 52 3.86 5.61 13.01
CA GLY A 52 3.90 4.50 13.95
C GLY A 52 3.93 4.96 15.40
N ALA A 53 4.70 6.00 15.71
CA ALA A 53 4.74 6.60 17.05
C ALA A 53 3.37 7.16 17.45
N MET A 54 2.72 7.94 16.57
CA MET A 54 1.40 8.52 16.84
C MET A 54 0.32 7.45 17.02
N ILE A 55 0.28 6.43 16.15
CA ILE A 55 -0.70 5.35 16.25
C ILE A 55 -0.45 4.51 17.52
N THR A 56 0.82 4.22 17.83
CA THR A 56 1.19 3.44 19.03
C THR A 56 0.84 4.20 20.30
N MET A 57 1.14 5.49 20.36
CA MET A 57 0.81 6.35 21.49
C MET A 57 -0.72 6.45 21.67
N PHE A 58 -1.46 6.66 20.56
CA PHE A 58 -2.93 6.66 20.61
C PHE A 58 -3.49 5.33 21.11
N ALA A 59 -2.98 4.21 20.62
CA ALA A 59 -3.40 2.88 21.07
C ALA A 59 -3.06 2.66 22.56
N PHE A 60 -1.90 3.13 23.02
CA PHE A 60 -1.48 3.01 24.42
C PHE A 60 -2.40 3.81 25.36
N ILE A 61 -2.79 5.01 24.97
CA ILE A 61 -3.69 5.86 25.77
C ILE A 61 -5.11 5.32 25.78
N THR A 62 -5.63 4.87 24.61
CA THR A 62 -7.05 4.52 24.46
C THR A 62 -7.36 3.05 24.71
N ARG A 63 -6.38 2.16 24.55
CA ARG A 63 -6.53 0.69 24.67
C ARG A 63 -5.28 0.01 25.22
N PRO A 64 -4.80 0.38 26.43
CA PRO A 64 -3.57 -0.16 27.00
C PRO A 64 -3.59 -1.68 27.18
N GLU A 65 -4.76 -2.27 27.36
CA GLU A 65 -4.97 -3.71 27.50
C GLU A 65 -4.50 -4.51 26.27
N THR A 66 -4.45 -3.87 25.09
CA THR A 66 -4.06 -4.54 23.83
C THR A 66 -2.56 -4.80 23.73
N PHE A 67 -1.75 -4.21 24.59
CA PHE A 67 -0.29 -4.39 24.60
C PHE A 67 0.17 -5.69 25.27
N GLN A 68 -0.60 -6.24 26.20
CA GLN A 68 -0.26 -7.54 26.81
C GLN A 68 -0.28 -8.69 25.77
N PRO A 69 -1.33 -8.84 24.94
CA PRO A 69 -1.29 -9.78 23.83
C PRO A 69 -0.19 -9.47 22.81
N ALA A 70 0.12 -8.20 22.56
CA ALA A 70 1.16 -7.79 21.61
C ALA A 70 2.55 -8.27 22.04
N LYS A 71 2.87 -8.26 23.34
CA LYS A 71 4.13 -8.80 23.86
C LYS A 71 4.29 -10.28 23.56
N LYS A 72 3.22 -11.08 23.69
CA LYS A 72 3.24 -12.53 23.38
C LYS A 72 3.36 -12.82 21.89
N HIS A 73 2.93 -11.89 21.03
CA HIS A 73 2.93 -12.02 19.58
C HIS A 73 3.89 -11.03 18.89
N PHE A 74 4.98 -10.66 19.59
CA PHE A 74 5.91 -9.64 19.13
C PHE A 74 6.58 -10.00 17.79
N LEU A 75 7.08 -11.24 17.65
CA LEU A 75 7.72 -11.69 16.42
C LEU A 75 6.81 -11.62 15.18
N PRO A 76 5.56 -12.11 15.18
CA PRO A 76 4.62 -11.88 14.09
C PRO A 76 4.37 -10.40 13.76
N ILE A 77 4.36 -9.52 14.77
CA ILE A 77 4.20 -8.08 14.56
C ILE A 77 5.43 -7.49 13.86
N LEU A 78 6.64 -7.87 14.26
CA LEU A 78 7.88 -7.45 13.60
C LEU A 78 7.95 -7.97 12.16
N LEU A 79 7.60 -9.25 11.93
CA LEU A 79 7.53 -9.81 10.57
C LEU A 79 6.49 -9.08 9.71
N ALA A 80 5.34 -8.72 10.27
CA ALA A 80 4.37 -7.87 9.59
C ALA A 80 5.00 -6.51 9.22
N GLY A 81 5.75 -5.89 10.11
CA GLY A 81 6.50 -4.64 9.86
C GLY A 81 7.58 -4.79 8.80
N LEU A 82 8.34 -5.89 8.83
CA LEU A 82 9.36 -6.19 7.82
C LEU A 82 8.74 -6.23 6.41
N PHE A 83 7.68 -7.00 6.23
CA PHE A 83 7.07 -7.18 4.92
C PHE A 83 6.15 -6.02 4.50
N SER A 84 5.40 -5.41 5.44
CA SER A 84 4.46 -4.33 5.10
C SER A 84 5.12 -2.96 4.98
N ILE A 85 6.19 -2.72 5.71
CA ILE A 85 6.84 -1.40 5.77
C ILE A 85 8.21 -1.45 5.10
N ILE A 86 9.16 -2.21 5.63
CA ILE A 86 10.56 -2.15 5.18
C ILE A 86 10.67 -2.62 3.72
N LEU A 87 10.32 -3.87 3.45
CA LEU A 87 10.49 -4.43 2.10
C LEU A 87 9.47 -3.85 1.13
N ASN A 88 8.19 -3.77 1.51
CA ASN A 88 7.16 -3.27 0.63
C ASN A 88 7.43 -1.81 0.22
N TYR A 89 7.61 -0.90 1.16
CA TYR A 89 7.80 0.52 0.83
C TYR A 89 9.20 0.85 0.36
N GLY A 90 10.24 0.14 0.81
CA GLY A 90 11.57 0.26 0.23
C GLY A 90 11.55 -0.03 -1.27
N LEU A 91 11.00 -1.17 -1.69
CA LEU A 91 10.87 -1.53 -3.10
C LEU A 91 9.88 -0.63 -3.85
N GLN A 92 8.71 -0.36 -3.28
CA GLN A 92 7.68 0.46 -3.93
C GLN A 92 8.14 1.89 -4.16
N TYR A 93 8.79 2.52 -3.20
CA TYR A 93 9.20 3.91 -3.30
C TYR A 93 10.40 4.09 -4.24
N THR A 94 11.34 3.14 -4.24
CA THR A 94 12.40 3.09 -5.26
C THR A 94 11.79 2.87 -6.65
N GLY A 95 10.82 1.98 -6.79
CA GLY A 95 10.10 1.78 -8.04
C GLY A 95 9.29 3.02 -8.47
N LEU A 96 8.64 3.71 -7.53
CA LEU A 96 7.88 4.95 -7.79
C LEU A 96 8.78 6.09 -8.29
N GLN A 97 10.03 6.17 -7.84
CA GLN A 97 10.99 7.15 -8.37
C GLN A 97 11.27 6.93 -9.87
N LEU A 98 11.26 5.67 -10.31
CA LEU A 98 11.58 5.25 -11.68
C LEU A 98 10.34 5.15 -12.59
N THR A 99 9.13 5.33 -12.06
CA THR A 99 7.88 5.17 -12.82
C THR A 99 6.91 6.32 -12.53
N GLU A 100 5.82 6.38 -13.31
CA GLU A 100 4.71 7.31 -13.05
C GLU A 100 3.90 6.87 -11.80
N SER A 101 3.31 7.83 -11.07
CA SER A 101 2.51 7.56 -9.90
C SER A 101 1.24 6.77 -10.23
N SER A 102 0.60 7.12 -11.33
CA SER A 102 -0.58 6.44 -11.88
C SER A 102 -0.28 4.99 -12.27
N LYS A 103 0.82 4.76 -12.97
CA LYS A 103 1.29 3.42 -13.37
C LYS A 103 1.66 2.59 -12.14
N THR A 104 2.33 3.18 -11.16
CA THR A 104 2.67 2.52 -9.88
C THR A 104 1.43 2.04 -9.15
N ALA A 105 0.41 2.90 -9.03
CA ALA A 105 -0.85 2.53 -8.37
C ALA A 105 -1.58 1.38 -9.08
N LEU A 106 -1.53 1.35 -10.43
CA LEU A 106 -2.11 0.27 -11.21
C LEU A 106 -1.33 -1.05 -11.02
N LEU A 107 0.01 -1.01 -11.09
CA LEU A 107 0.87 -2.18 -10.90
C LEU A 107 0.74 -2.77 -9.48
N LYS A 108 0.52 -1.95 -8.48
CA LYS A 108 0.26 -2.40 -7.10
C LYS A 108 -0.98 -3.28 -6.97
N GLN A 109 -1.94 -3.19 -7.89
CA GLN A 109 -3.09 -4.09 -7.90
C GLN A 109 -2.71 -5.54 -8.21
N ALA A 110 -1.53 -5.79 -8.79
CA ALA A 110 -1.00 -7.16 -8.92
C ALA A 110 -0.95 -7.88 -7.56
N GLY A 111 -0.67 -7.17 -6.46
CA GLY A 111 -0.73 -7.73 -5.10
C GLY A 111 -2.13 -8.23 -4.72
N SER A 112 -3.18 -7.52 -5.11
CA SER A 112 -4.57 -7.96 -4.88
C SER A 112 -4.89 -9.23 -5.67
N LEU A 113 -4.46 -9.30 -6.92
CA LEU A 113 -4.63 -10.49 -7.77
C LEU A 113 -3.85 -11.69 -7.23
N LEU A 114 -2.59 -11.47 -6.84
CA LEU A 114 -1.73 -12.51 -6.23
C LEU A 114 -2.32 -13.00 -4.90
N TYR A 115 -2.85 -12.10 -4.06
CA TYR A 115 -3.52 -12.49 -2.84
C TYR A 115 -4.70 -13.42 -3.11
N VAL A 116 -5.56 -13.07 -4.07
CA VAL A 116 -6.70 -13.91 -4.46
C VAL A 116 -6.25 -15.28 -4.99
N CYS A 117 -5.15 -15.30 -5.76
CA CYS A 117 -4.57 -16.52 -6.32
C CYS A 117 -4.02 -17.47 -5.25
N PHE A 118 -3.36 -16.93 -4.22
CA PHE A 118 -2.65 -17.74 -3.22
C PHE A 118 -3.34 -17.86 -1.86
N SER A 119 -4.44 -17.12 -1.62
CA SER A 119 -5.13 -17.10 -0.32
C SER A 119 -5.61 -18.48 0.13
N PHE A 120 -6.01 -19.36 -0.80
CA PHE A 120 -6.48 -20.72 -0.49
C PHE A 120 -5.40 -21.60 0.15
N LEU A 121 -4.11 -21.31 -0.07
CA LEU A 121 -3.00 -22.03 0.56
C LEU A 121 -2.90 -21.74 2.07
N PHE A 122 -3.41 -20.59 2.51
CA PHE A 122 -3.24 -20.11 3.88
C PHE A 122 -4.54 -20.07 4.70
N PHE A 123 -5.70 -20.10 4.03
CA PHE A 123 -7.01 -20.01 4.66
C PHE A 123 -7.92 -21.12 4.16
N ARG A 124 -8.27 -22.07 5.06
CA ARG A 124 -9.10 -23.25 4.74
C ARG A 124 -10.48 -22.94 4.19
N ASP A 125 -11.03 -21.77 4.55
CA ASP A 125 -12.36 -21.33 4.10
C ASP A 125 -12.32 -20.67 2.72
N ASP A 126 -11.13 -20.47 2.14
CA ASP A 126 -10.95 -19.82 0.86
C ASP A 126 -10.54 -20.86 -0.20
N LYS A 127 -11.47 -21.15 -1.13
CA LYS A 127 -11.25 -22.15 -2.19
C LYS A 127 -10.78 -21.48 -3.48
N LEU A 128 -9.84 -22.13 -4.17
CA LEU A 128 -9.48 -21.75 -5.53
C LEU A 128 -10.61 -22.17 -6.48
N THR A 129 -11.20 -21.21 -7.17
CA THR A 129 -12.29 -21.43 -8.12
C THR A 129 -11.86 -21.02 -9.53
N ILE A 130 -12.51 -21.57 -10.55
CA ILE A 130 -12.30 -21.17 -11.95
C ILE A 130 -12.50 -19.66 -12.12
N ARG A 131 -13.48 -19.07 -11.46
CA ARG A 131 -13.71 -17.60 -11.49
C ARG A 131 -12.51 -16.82 -10.99
N LYS A 132 -11.87 -17.26 -9.90
CA LYS A 132 -10.65 -16.64 -9.38
C LYS A 132 -9.52 -16.72 -10.41
N LEU A 133 -9.32 -17.89 -11.04
CA LEU A 133 -8.29 -18.04 -12.07
C LEU A 133 -8.54 -17.14 -13.27
N VAL A 134 -9.77 -17.12 -13.80
CA VAL A 134 -10.15 -16.25 -14.92
C VAL A 134 -9.96 -14.77 -14.53
N GLY A 135 -10.44 -14.38 -13.34
CA GLY A 135 -10.27 -13.01 -12.89
C GLY A 135 -8.82 -12.60 -12.73
N VAL A 136 -7.97 -13.47 -12.20
CA VAL A 136 -6.52 -13.24 -12.10
C VAL A 136 -5.90 -13.10 -13.49
N ALA A 137 -6.24 -13.99 -14.44
CA ALA A 137 -5.72 -13.91 -15.81
C ALA A 137 -6.11 -12.60 -16.50
N VAL A 138 -7.39 -12.19 -16.40
CA VAL A 138 -7.87 -10.90 -16.94
C VAL A 138 -7.16 -9.71 -16.28
N GLY A 139 -6.99 -9.74 -14.96
CA GLY A 139 -6.28 -8.67 -14.24
C GLY A 139 -4.80 -8.57 -14.64
N PHE A 140 -4.11 -9.69 -14.77
CA PHE A 140 -2.72 -9.68 -15.25
C PHE A 140 -2.59 -9.24 -16.71
N ALA A 141 -3.59 -9.50 -17.58
CA ALA A 141 -3.61 -8.94 -18.92
C ALA A 141 -3.57 -7.40 -18.88
N GLY A 142 -4.24 -6.75 -17.91
CA GLY A 142 -4.14 -5.31 -17.68
C GLY A 142 -2.72 -4.86 -17.29
N VAL A 143 -2.02 -5.62 -16.44
CA VAL A 143 -0.61 -5.36 -16.12
C VAL A 143 0.29 -5.48 -17.35
N VAL A 144 0.03 -6.44 -18.22
CA VAL A 144 0.73 -6.60 -19.50
C VAL A 144 0.45 -5.42 -20.44
N VAL A 145 -0.80 -5.02 -20.59
CA VAL A 145 -1.20 -3.90 -21.45
C VAL A 145 -0.50 -2.61 -21.04
N ILE A 146 -0.42 -2.27 -19.74
CA ILE A 146 0.23 -1.01 -19.31
C ILE A 146 1.74 -1.02 -19.57
N ASN A 147 2.37 -2.18 -19.66
CA ASN A 147 3.81 -2.33 -19.89
C ASN A 147 4.17 -2.68 -21.36
N GLY A 148 3.18 -2.98 -22.21
CA GLY A 148 3.40 -3.25 -23.63
C GLY A 148 3.58 -1.97 -24.45
N ASP A 149 4.41 -2.00 -25.48
CA ASP A 149 4.52 -1.00 -26.52
C ASP A 149 4.64 -1.65 -27.91
N ALA A 150 4.86 -0.86 -28.96
CA ALA A 150 5.01 -1.37 -30.33
C ALA A 150 6.21 -2.33 -30.51
N THR A 151 7.16 -2.33 -29.57
CA THR A 151 8.38 -3.16 -29.57
C THR A 151 8.26 -4.41 -28.71
N GLY A 152 7.14 -4.56 -28.00
CA GLY A 152 6.85 -5.70 -27.13
C GLY A 152 6.57 -5.33 -25.68
N ILE A 153 6.56 -6.33 -24.80
CA ILE A 153 6.33 -6.15 -23.36
C ILE A 153 7.68 -5.93 -22.69
N ARG A 154 7.87 -4.75 -22.08
CA ARG A 154 9.08 -4.43 -21.35
C ARG A 154 8.76 -4.06 -19.90
N PHE A 155 9.40 -4.76 -18.98
CA PHE A 155 9.42 -4.39 -17.58
C PHE A 155 10.78 -3.75 -17.28
N GLY A 156 10.76 -2.46 -16.98
CA GLY A 156 11.94 -1.78 -16.44
C GLY A 156 12.16 -2.15 -14.96
N THR A 157 13.28 -1.68 -14.42
CA THR A 157 13.62 -1.93 -13.00
C THR A 157 12.52 -1.42 -12.06
N GLY A 158 11.92 -0.26 -12.36
CA GLY A 158 10.86 0.33 -11.52
C GLY A 158 9.63 -0.56 -11.41
N GLU A 159 9.14 -1.10 -12.53
CA GLU A 159 7.98 -1.98 -12.56
C GLU A 159 8.23 -3.30 -11.84
N LEU A 160 9.42 -3.88 -11.99
CA LEU A 160 9.81 -5.11 -11.29
C LEU A 160 9.87 -4.89 -9.77
N LEU A 161 10.40 -3.76 -9.32
CA LEU A 161 10.42 -3.40 -7.89
C LEU A 161 9.00 -3.25 -7.33
N ILE A 162 8.07 -2.64 -8.09
CA ILE A 162 6.68 -2.48 -7.66
C ILE A 162 5.96 -3.85 -7.58
N ILE A 163 6.22 -4.75 -8.54
CA ILE A 163 5.66 -6.11 -8.51
C ILE A 163 6.22 -6.89 -7.31
N ALA A 164 7.52 -6.79 -7.04
CA ALA A 164 8.14 -7.40 -5.85
C ALA A 164 7.56 -6.83 -4.55
N ALA A 165 7.33 -5.51 -4.47
CA ALA A 165 6.63 -4.88 -3.37
C ALA A 165 5.21 -5.41 -3.20
N SER A 166 4.54 -5.75 -4.30
CA SER A 166 3.20 -6.36 -4.27
C SER A 166 3.21 -7.75 -3.64
N LEU A 167 4.23 -8.56 -3.89
CA LEU A 167 4.43 -9.85 -3.20
C LEU A 167 4.66 -9.67 -1.70
N CYS A 168 5.48 -8.70 -1.30
CA CYS A 168 5.66 -8.36 0.10
C CYS A 168 4.33 -7.97 0.78
N THR A 169 3.47 -7.24 0.07
CA THR A 169 2.11 -6.89 0.54
C THR A 169 1.25 -8.15 0.78
N VAL A 170 1.33 -9.15 -0.10
CA VAL A 170 0.60 -10.43 0.08
C VAL A 170 1.05 -11.12 1.36
N ILE A 171 2.36 -11.28 1.54
CA ILE A 171 2.95 -11.91 2.73
C ILE A 171 2.53 -11.15 3.99
N ALA A 172 2.66 -9.82 3.97
CA ALA A 172 2.27 -8.96 5.07
C ALA A 172 0.78 -9.11 5.45
N ASN A 173 -0.11 -9.17 4.46
CA ASN A 173 -1.54 -9.34 4.69
C ASN A 173 -1.86 -10.69 5.32
N ILE A 174 -1.19 -11.78 4.92
CA ILE A 174 -1.36 -13.11 5.49
C ILE A 174 -0.92 -13.12 6.96
N ILE A 175 0.27 -12.57 7.25
CA ILE A 175 0.81 -12.48 8.62
C ILE A 175 -0.13 -11.61 9.48
N SER A 176 -0.50 -10.43 9.00
CA SER A 176 -1.36 -9.49 9.73
C SER A 176 -2.73 -10.10 10.04
N LYS A 177 -3.38 -10.76 9.07
CA LYS A 177 -4.68 -11.40 9.28
C LYS A 177 -4.62 -12.48 10.37
N LYS A 178 -3.56 -13.28 10.41
CA LYS A 178 -3.34 -14.27 11.49
C LYS A 178 -3.07 -13.60 12.84
N THR A 179 -2.37 -12.46 12.84
CA THR A 179 -2.03 -11.72 14.06
C THR A 179 -3.23 -10.95 14.62
N PHE A 180 -4.09 -10.38 13.76
CA PHE A 180 -5.29 -9.63 14.16
C PHE A 180 -6.34 -10.46 14.90
N SER A 181 -6.30 -11.78 14.78
CA SER A 181 -7.16 -12.67 15.59
C SER A 181 -6.74 -12.71 17.06
N LYS A 182 -5.53 -12.24 17.39
CA LYS A 182 -4.92 -12.33 18.73
C LYS A 182 -4.57 -10.98 19.33
N VAL A 183 -4.30 -9.98 18.49
CA VAL A 183 -3.88 -8.61 18.87
C VAL A 183 -4.71 -7.60 18.12
N ALA A 184 -5.10 -6.52 18.78
CA ALA A 184 -5.88 -5.45 18.15
C ALA A 184 -5.17 -4.87 16.92
N PRO A 185 -5.87 -4.71 15.77
CA PRO A 185 -5.26 -4.21 14.54
C PRO A 185 -4.51 -2.90 14.70
N ILE A 186 -5.05 -1.97 15.50
CA ILE A 186 -4.41 -0.66 15.73
C ILE A 186 -3.03 -0.80 16.40
N THR A 187 -2.92 -1.70 17.40
CA THR A 187 -1.65 -1.95 18.09
C THR A 187 -0.63 -2.62 17.18
N VAL A 188 -1.07 -3.61 16.38
CA VAL A 188 -0.20 -4.25 15.37
C VAL A 188 0.29 -3.20 14.37
N THR A 189 -0.59 -2.35 13.86
CA THR A 189 -0.26 -1.31 12.89
C THR A 189 0.74 -0.31 13.44
N GLY A 190 0.49 0.21 14.64
CA GLY A 190 1.38 1.19 15.27
C GLY A 190 2.78 0.62 15.49
N ILE A 191 2.88 -0.55 16.13
CA ILE A 191 4.19 -1.19 16.41
C ILE A 191 4.91 -1.57 15.10
N SER A 192 4.21 -2.13 14.12
CA SER A 192 4.80 -2.51 12.82
C SER A 192 5.35 -1.31 12.06
N GLN A 193 4.61 -0.19 12.03
CA GLN A 193 5.06 1.04 11.37
C GLN A 193 6.21 1.70 12.12
N LEU A 194 6.15 1.76 13.45
CA LEU A 194 7.23 2.32 14.26
C LEU A 194 8.53 1.53 14.08
N PHE A 195 8.45 0.20 14.21
CA PHE A 195 9.59 -0.68 13.97
C PHE A 195 10.15 -0.52 12.56
N GLY A 196 9.29 -0.66 11.55
CA GLY A 196 9.70 -0.56 10.15
C GLY A 196 10.28 0.81 9.80
N GLY A 197 9.66 1.89 10.32
CA GLY A 197 10.12 3.25 10.13
C GLY A 197 11.51 3.48 10.72
N VAL A 198 11.73 3.08 11.97
CA VAL A 198 13.04 3.21 12.64
C VAL A 198 14.12 2.45 11.89
N VAL A 199 13.86 1.20 11.48
CA VAL A 199 14.82 0.41 10.69
C VAL A 199 15.13 1.11 9.36
N MET A 200 14.13 1.65 8.66
CA MET A 200 14.34 2.36 7.39
C MET A 200 15.15 3.66 7.59
N VAL A 201 14.94 4.40 8.70
CA VAL A 201 15.75 5.58 9.04
C VAL A 201 17.22 5.17 9.22
N ILE A 202 17.46 4.11 10.00
CA ILE A 202 18.83 3.62 10.24
C ILE A 202 19.48 3.17 8.93
N CYS A 203 18.79 2.32 8.15
CA CYS A 203 19.31 1.85 6.86
C CYS A 203 19.56 3.01 5.89
N GLY A 204 18.63 3.97 5.80
CA GLY A 204 18.79 5.16 4.96
C GLY A 204 20.04 5.97 5.34
N LYS A 205 20.24 6.25 6.64
CA LYS A 205 21.43 6.97 7.10
C LYS A 205 22.73 6.19 6.89
N LEU A 206 22.73 4.88 7.10
CA LEU A 206 23.90 4.03 6.81
C LEU A 206 24.27 4.01 5.32
N MET A 207 23.29 4.21 4.43
CA MET A 207 23.51 4.36 2.99
C MET A 207 23.83 5.80 2.55
N GLY A 208 24.10 6.70 3.47
CA GLY A 208 24.39 8.11 3.18
C GLY A 208 23.14 8.94 2.83
N GLY A 209 21.96 8.41 3.10
CA GLY A 209 20.71 9.10 2.79
C GLY A 209 20.53 10.35 3.64
N ASP A 210 20.04 11.40 2.99
CA ASP A 210 19.69 12.65 3.63
C ASP A 210 18.40 13.24 3.05
N MET A 211 17.94 14.32 3.64
CA MET A 211 16.69 14.97 3.28
C MET A 211 16.81 16.46 3.61
N THR A 212 16.68 17.31 2.60
CA THR A 212 16.73 18.75 2.78
C THR A 212 15.41 19.22 3.37
N ILE A 213 15.42 19.70 4.62
CA ILE A 213 14.22 20.25 5.27
C ILE A 213 14.25 21.76 5.05
N ASN A 214 13.49 22.24 4.07
CA ASN A 214 13.21 23.65 3.91
C ASN A 214 11.92 23.99 4.65
N ALA A 215 11.91 25.08 5.43
CA ALA A 215 10.79 25.45 6.31
C ALA A 215 9.47 25.81 5.58
N ASP A 216 9.48 25.81 4.26
CA ASP A 216 8.40 26.25 3.39
C ASP A 216 7.34 25.16 3.11
N SER A 217 6.83 25.10 1.87
CA SER A 217 5.80 24.18 1.40
C SER A 217 6.12 22.68 1.57
N SER A 218 7.43 22.31 1.69
CA SER A 218 7.87 20.95 1.92
C SER A 218 7.31 20.35 3.21
N SER A 219 7.28 21.11 4.30
CA SER A 219 6.72 20.67 5.58
C SER A 219 5.26 20.27 5.48
N LEU A 220 4.46 20.99 4.68
CA LEU A 220 3.04 20.68 4.46
C LEU A 220 2.84 19.37 3.72
N ILE A 221 3.71 19.02 2.78
CA ILE A 221 3.66 17.73 2.05
C ILE A 221 3.89 16.58 3.03
N MET A 222 4.89 16.65 3.90
CA MET A 222 5.14 15.60 4.90
C MET A 222 3.99 15.47 5.89
N VAL A 223 3.45 16.58 6.39
CA VAL A 223 2.29 16.59 7.28
C VAL A 223 1.09 15.92 6.60
N TYR A 224 0.80 16.29 5.35
CA TYR A 224 -0.26 15.64 4.57
C TYR A 224 -0.03 14.13 4.44
N ILE A 225 1.17 13.71 4.04
CA ILE A 225 1.53 12.31 3.87
C ILE A 225 1.35 11.53 5.19
N CYS A 226 1.76 12.10 6.32
CA CYS A 226 1.60 11.47 7.64
C CYS A 226 0.12 11.37 8.04
N ILE A 227 -0.65 12.45 7.96
CA ILE A 227 -2.08 12.46 8.30
C ILE A 227 -2.85 11.48 7.43
N ALA A 228 -2.67 11.56 6.10
CA ALA A 228 -3.32 10.66 5.16
C ALA A 228 -2.99 9.19 5.45
N SER A 229 -1.74 8.89 5.87
CA SER A 229 -1.34 7.54 6.25
C SER A 229 -2.01 7.07 7.52
N ILE A 230 -1.96 7.86 8.59
CA ILE A 230 -2.57 7.51 9.88
C ILE A 230 -4.05 7.24 9.70
N VAL A 231 -4.76 8.16 9.05
CA VAL A 231 -6.20 8.06 8.82
C VAL A 231 -6.53 6.84 7.96
N SER A 232 -5.84 6.66 6.83
CA SER A 232 -6.11 5.55 5.91
C SER A 232 -5.84 4.18 6.56
N TYR A 233 -4.74 4.01 7.25
CA TYR A 233 -4.44 2.75 7.94
C TYR A 233 -5.42 2.44 9.06
N CYS A 234 -5.77 3.41 9.90
CA CYS A 234 -6.74 3.22 10.97
C CYS A 234 -8.13 2.86 10.42
N MET A 235 -8.58 3.56 9.38
CA MET A 235 -9.87 3.28 8.73
C MET A 235 -9.88 1.94 8.04
N TRP A 236 -8.86 1.62 7.24
CA TRP A 236 -8.76 0.37 6.50
C TRP A 236 -8.77 -0.85 7.42
N TYR A 237 -7.93 -0.87 8.45
CA TYR A 237 -7.86 -2.02 9.34
C TYR A 237 -9.10 -2.16 10.23
N THR A 238 -9.72 -1.05 10.62
CA THR A 238 -11.03 -1.09 11.31
C THR A 238 -12.10 -1.69 10.39
N ALA A 239 -12.15 -1.27 9.13
CA ALA A 239 -13.09 -1.78 8.15
C ALA A 239 -12.83 -3.25 7.80
N SER A 240 -11.56 -3.64 7.58
CA SER A 240 -11.19 -5.01 7.19
C SER A 240 -11.46 -6.03 8.29
N ASN A 241 -11.35 -5.64 9.55
CA ASN A 241 -11.69 -6.51 10.68
C ASN A 241 -13.20 -6.81 10.78
N LYS A 242 -14.05 -5.93 10.25
CA LYS A 242 -15.53 -6.01 10.33
C LYS A 242 -16.23 -6.32 9.02
N SER A 243 -15.49 -6.39 7.91
CA SER A 243 -16.04 -6.57 6.55
C SER A 243 -15.50 -7.82 5.88
N GLN A 244 -16.24 -8.33 4.88
CA GLN A 244 -15.74 -9.41 4.03
C GLN A 244 -14.65 -8.87 3.09
N LEU A 245 -13.50 -9.55 3.04
CA LEU A 245 -12.34 -9.16 2.25
C LEU A 245 -12.65 -8.97 0.75
N SER A 246 -13.50 -9.82 0.17
CA SER A 246 -13.85 -9.73 -1.25
C SER A 246 -14.49 -8.38 -1.64
N GLY A 247 -15.36 -7.83 -0.80
CA GLY A 247 -15.95 -6.51 -1.03
C GLY A 247 -14.93 -5.38 -0.88
N MET A 248 -13.95 -5.53 -0.01
CA MET A 248 -12.91 -4.53 0.22
C MET A 248 -11.90 -4.45 -0.95
N PHE A 249 -11.61 -5.58 -1.61
CA PHE A 249 -10.76 -5.56 -2.80
C PHE A 249 -11.39 -4.80 -3.96
N ILE A 250 -12.73 -4.84 -4.12
CA ILE A 250 -13.42 -4.02 -5.13
C ILE A 250 -13.22 -2.53 -4.85
N ILE A 251 -13.31 -2.12 -3.58
CA ILE A 251 -13.11 -0.71 -3.19
C ILE A 251 -11.67 -0.26 -3.50
N LYS A 252 -10.69 -1.14 -3.41
CA LYS A 252 -9.28 -0.83 -3.73
C LYS A 252 -9.05 -0.34 -5.16
N PHE A 253 -9.98 -0.56 -6.08
CA PHE A 253 -9.88 0.01 -7.42
C PHE A 253 -10.01 1.53 -7.50
N ALA A 254 -10.57 2.16 -6.50
CA ALA A 254 -10.56 3.61 -6.42
C ALA A 254 -9.15 4.20 -6.28
N GLU A 255 -8.18 3.39 -5.84
CA GLU A 255 -6.77 3.81 -5.63
C GLU A 255 -6.08 4.24 -6.94
N PRO A 256 -6.02 3.40 -8.01
CA PRO A 256 -5.44 3.82 -9.29
C PRO A 256 -6.21 4.96 -9.97
N VAL A 257 -7.53 5.04 -9.78
CA VAL A 257 -8.32 6.15 -10.34
C VAL A 257 -7.86 7.48 -9.75
N LEU A 258 -7.77 7.56 -8.43
CA LEU A 258 -7.34 8.80 -7.79
C LEU A 258 -5.86 9.09 -8.04
N ALA A 259 -5.00 8.07 -8.05
CA ALA A 259 -3.60 8.24 -8.41
C ALA A 259 -3.44 8.78 -9.85
N GLY A 260 -4.26 8.28 -10.79
CA GLY A 260 -4.30 8.80 -12.16
C GLY A 260 -4.74 10.27 -12.22
N VAL A 261 -5.85 10.62 -11.56
CA VAL A 261 -6.34 12.00 -11.52
C VAL A 261 -5.30 12.94 -10.90
N THR A 262 -4.78 12.60 -9.72
CA THR A 262 -3.79 13.46 -9.04
C THR A 262 -2.46 13.49 -9.77
N GLY A 263 -2.03 12.39 -10.39
CA GLY A 263 -0.82 12.32 -11.22
C GLY A 263 -0.92 13.20 -12.46
N ALA A 264 -2.08 13.17 -13.15
CA ALA A 264 -2.32 14.05 -14.29
C ALA A 264 -2.35 15.54 -13.89
N MET A 265 -3.06 15.87 -12.80
CA MET A 265 -3.24 17.26 -12.37
C MET A 265 -1.97 17.89 -11.77
N LEU A 266 -1.20 17.14 -11.00
CA LEU A 266 -0.10 17.68 -10.19
C LEU A 266 1.29 17.33 -10.73
N LEU A 267 1.42 16.26 -11.51
CA LEU A 267 2.69 15.81 -12.09
C LEU A 267 2.71 15.85 -13.62
N GLY A 268 1.59 16.20 -14.28
CA GLY A 268 1.49 16.22 -15.74
C GLY A 268 1.55 14.82 -16.38
N GLU A 269 1.22 13.75 -15.63
CA GLU A 269 1.24 12.38 -16.16
C GLU A 269 0.16 12.17 -17.23
N ASN A 270 0.52 11.54 -18.34
CA ASN A 270 -0.41 11.26 -19.45
C ASN A 270 -1.21 9.99 -19.17
N VAL A 271 -2.29 10.12 -18.41
CA VAL A 271 -3.21 9.01 -18.06
C VAL A 271 -4.45 8.96 -18.97
N PHE A 272 -4.74 10.03 -19.70
CA PHE A 272 -5.91 10.12 -20.61
C PHE A 272 -5.59 9.53 -21.98
N ASN A 273 -5.14 8.27 -21.99
CA ASN A 273 -4.88 7.51 -23.20
C ASN A 273 -5.59 6.15 -23.16
N LEU A 274 -5.84 5.60 -24.33
CA LEU A 274 -6.57 4.32 -24.48
C LEU A 274 -5.85 3.17 -23.75
N LYS A 275 -4.54 3.16 -23.74
CA LYS A 275 -3.73 2.13 -23.10
C LYS A 275 -3.95 2.10 -21.57
N TYR A 276 -3.93 3.28 -20.91
CA TYR A 276 -4.18 3.37 -19.48
C TYR A 276 -5.62 2.95 -19.14
N LEU A 277 -6.60 3.42 -19.93
CA LEU A 277 -8.01 3.05 -19.75
C LEU A 277 -8.22 1.54 -19.90
N MET A 278 -7.67 0.92 -20.93
CA MET A 278 -7.76 -0.51 -21.16
C MET A 278 -7.12 -1.30 -20.02
N ALA A 279 -5.92 -0.93 -19.59
CA ALA A 279 -5.22 -1.56 -18.48
C ALA A 279 -6.03 -1.47 -17.19
N PHE A 280 -6.58 -0.28 -16.90
CA PHE A 280 -7.43 -0.05 -15.73
C PHE A 280 -8.68 -0.94 -15.77
N LEU A 281 -9.41 -0.96 -16.89
CA LEU A 281 -10.64 -1.77 -17.03
C LEU A 281 -10.36 -3.26 -16.91
N LEU A 282 -9.24 -3.76 -17.47
CA LEU A 282 -8.84 -5.16 -17.33
C LEU A 282 -8.52 -5.52 -15.88
N VAL A 283 -7.71 -4.72 -15.20
CA VAL A 283 -7.39 -4.94 -13.77
C VAL A 283 -8.66 -4.90 -12.93
N ALA A 284 -9.51 -3.89 -13.14
CA ALA A 284 -10.80 -3.73 -12.44
C ALA A 284 -11.71 -4.94 -12.64
N SER A 285 -11.91 -5.35 -13.90
CA SER A 285 -12.73 -6.51 -14.25
C SER A 285 -12.17 -7.80 -13.64
N GLY A 286 -10.86 -7.99 -13.70
CA GLY A 286 -10.17 -9.15 -13.15
C GLY A 286 -10.44 -9.33 -11.65
N ILE A 287 -10.32 -8.28 -10.86
CA ILE A 287 -10.60 -8.38 -9.43
C ILE A 287 -12.12 -8.51 -9.16
N TRP A 288 -12.96 -7.81 -9.91
CA TRP A 288 -14.41 -7.95 -9.76
C TRP A 288 -14.88 -9.39 -10.04
N ILE A 289 -14.37 -10.02 -11.10
CA ILE A 289 -14.64 -11.43 -11.41
C ILE A 289 -14.18 -12.34 -10.28
N SER A 290 -12.94 -12.09 -9.77
CA SER A 290 -12.33 -12.88 -8.70
C SER A 290 -13.06 -12.75 -7.36
N ALA A 291 -13.69 -11.61 -7.09
CA ALA A 291 -14.36 -11.31 -5.83
C ALA A 291 -15.81 -11.84 -5.76
N LYS A 292 -16.42 -12.17 -6.90
CA LYS A 292 -17.74 -12.82 -6.92
C LYS A 292 -17.64 -14.25 -6.39
N ARG A 293 -18.51 -14.58 -5.43
CA ARG A 293 -18.70 -15.94 -4.90
C ARG A 293 -19.40 -16.85 -5.90
#